data_9eff5c88e0e0926259a649eddc0a26c3
#
_entry.id   9eff5c88e0e0926259a649eddc0a26c3
#
_cell.length_a   1.000
_cell.length_b   1.000
_cell.length_c   1.000
_cell.angle_alpha   90.00
_cell.angle_beta   90.00
_cell.angle_gamma   90.00
#
_symmetry.space_group_name_H-M   'P 1'
#
loop_
_entity.id
_entity.type
_entity.pdbx_description
1 polymer ?
#
loop_
_entity_poly.entity_id
_entity_poly.type
_entity_poly.pdbx_seq_one_letter_code
_entity_poly.pdbx_strand_id
1 'polypeptide(L)'
;MARLTASSITQRILIIGSGPNATEARSWHLSKFDKIVVINNAWRVTEHWTDMVYPYDFPSDRLPEKLATGQRLIDETHFVPAQNHYGGFVYAGGTMAYTAAYWALREYAPDEICFIGCDMHYPETGPTHFYGTGTPDPLREDISLTSLEGSSARFLCLAARQNCVVFNLSNSPSRLIFPRKSPHKSHPSTPLPVIDTKMVEDCLQTEHRLGYFVADGRYWLAADQFNKSELEQLNKKWLMAARQA
;
A
#
# COMPACT_ATOMS: atom_id res chain seq x y z
N MET A 1 -25.96 8.83 9.82
CA MET A 1 -25.86 7.84 8.73
C MET A 1 -25.79 8.60 7.41
N ALA A 2 -24.61 8.87 6.92
CA ALA A 2 -24.44 9.41 5.57
C ALA A 2 -24.37 8.24 4.59
N ARG A 3 -25.40 8.09 3.77
CA ARG A 3 -25.34 7.23 2.57
C ARG A 3 -24.38 7.92 1.61
N LEU A 4 -23.27 7.26 1.31
CA LEU A 4 -22.47 7.59 0.14
C LEU A 4 -23.40 7.42 -1.08
N THR A 5 -23.95 8.51 -1.58
CA THR A 5 -24.55 8.53 -2.91
C THR A 5 -23.43 8.19 -3.88
N ALA A 6 -23.69 7.32 -4.85
CA ALA A 6 -22.78 6.97 -5.92
C ALA A 6 -22.44 8.23 -6.73
N SER A 7 -21.50 9.02 -6.22
CA SER A 7 -20.73 10.00 -6.97
C SER A 7 -19.94 9.22 -8.01
N SER A 8 -19.95 9.60 -9.25
CA SER A 8 -19.12 9.02 -10.29
C SER A 8 -17.68 9.05 -9.80
N ILE A 9 -17.05 7.88 -9.62
CA ILE A 9 -15.63 7.79 -9.27
C ILE A 9 -14.87 8.58 -10.31
N THR A 10 -14.18 9.64 -9.90
CA THR A 10 -13.51 10.58 -10.78
C THR A 10 -12.03 10.28 -10.94
N GLN A 11 -11.39 9.62 -9.95
CA GLN A 11 -9.98 9.26 -10.05
C GLN A 11 -9.68 7.89 -9.45
N ARG A 12 -9.18 6.99 -10.30
CA ARG A 12 -8.87 5.60 -9.97
C ARG A 12 -7.40 5.30 -10.18
N ILE A 13 -6.76 4.73 -9.16
CA ILE A 13 -5.34 4.36 -9.20
C ILE A 13 -5.20 2.85 -9.12
N LEU A 14 -4.32 2.28 -9.95
CA LEU A 14 -3.86 0.91 -9.84
C LEU A 14 -2.43 0.90 -9.32
N ILE A 15 -2.19 0.17 -8.22
CA ILE A 15 -0.85 -0.10 -7.70
C ILE A 15 -0.46 -1.53 -8.08
N ILE A 16 0.64 -1.68 -8.81
CA ILE A 16 1.18 -2.96 -9.24
C ILE A 16 2.47 -3.24 -8.48
N GLY A 17 2.44 -4.24 -7.62
CA GLY A 17 3.62 -4.75 -6.93
C GLY A 17 4.37 -5.81 -7.75
N SER A 18 5.39 -6.40 -7.14
CA SER A 18 6.24 -7.41 -7.81
C SER A 18 5.82 -8.86 -7.52
N GLY A 19 4.71 -9.11 -6.83
CA GLY A 19 4.22 -10.46 -6.55
C GLY A 19 3.94 -11.29 -7.81
N PRO A 20 3.89 -12.63 -7.72
CA PRO A 20 3.77 -13.51 -8.88
C PRO A 20 2.56 -13.22 -9.76
N ASN A 21 1.45 -12.81 -9.18
CA ASN A 21 0.19 -12.49 -9.86
C ASN A 21 0.15 -11.07 -10.48
N ALA A 22 1.20 -10.27 -10.34
CA ALA A 22 1.29 -8.94 -10.96
C ALA A 22 1.05 -8.99 -12.48
N THR A 23 1.50 -10.07 -13.13
CA THR A 23 1.37 -10.27 -14.58
C THR A 23 -0.06 -10.42 -15.07
N GLU A 24 -1.02 -10.69 -14.19
CA GLU A 24 -2.45 -10.71 -14.55
C GLU A 24 -2.90 -9.37 -15.13
N ALA A 25 -2.31 -8.27 -14.66
CA ALA A 25 -2.61 -6.93 -15.15
C ALA A 25 -2.35 -6.74 -16.65
N ARG A 26 -1.51 -7.57 -17.29
CA ARG A 26 -1.24 -7.53 -18.74
C ARG A 26 -2.48 -7.78 -19.59
N SER A 27 -3.44 -8.54 -19.06
CA SER A 27 -4.69 -8.89 -19.76
C SER A 27 -5.85 -7.93 -19.48
N TRP A 28 -5.63 -6.90 -18.63
CA TRP A 28 -6.70 -6.01 -18.21
C TRP A 28 -6.82 -4.77 -19.10
N HIS A 29 -8.03 -4.20 -19.15
CA HIS A 29 -8.25 -2.88 -19.76
C HIS A 29 -7.75 -1.79 -18.80
N LEU A 30 -6.45 -1.47 -18.89
CA LEU A 30 -5.78 -0.54 -18.01
C LEU A 30 -6.24 0.91 -18.14
N SER A 31 -6.89 1.27 -19.27
CA SER A 31 -7.52 2.58 -19.49
C SER A 31 -8.65 2.93 -18.51
N LYS A 32 -9.05 1.99 -17.65
CA LYS A 32 -9.99 2.23 -16.56
C LYS A 32 -9.35 2.95 -15.36
N PHE A 33 -8.02 3.00 -15.31
CA PHE A 33 -7.27 3.64 -14.25
C PHE A 33 -6.65 4.92 -14.78
N ASP A 34 -6.82 6.01 -14.04
CA ASP A 34 -6.27 7.32 -14.39
C ASP A 34 -4.77 7.39 -14.15
N LYS A 35 -4.30 6.61 -13.16
CA LYS A 35 -2.89 6.44 -12.82
C LYS A 35 -2.57 4.97 -12.57
N ILE A 36 -1.38 4.57 -13.01
CA ILE A 36 -0.84 3.24 -12.76
C ILE A 36 0.52 3.41 -12.09
N VAL A 37 0.55 3.10 -10.79
CA VAL A 37 1.75 3.17 -9.96
C VAL A 37 2.39 1.80 -9.90
N VAL A 38 3.64 1.69 -10.33
CA VAL A 38 4.39 0.42 -10.30
C VAL A 38 5.48 0.47 -9.23
N ILE A 39 5.74 -0.67 -8.60
CA ILE A 39 6.73 -0.79 -7.52
C ILE A 39 7.93 -1.59 -8.02
N ASN A 40 9.13 -1.00 -7.90
CA ASN A 40 10.38 -1.68 -8.25
C ASN A 40 10.34 -2.26 -9.67
N ASN A 41 10.62 -3.54 -9.85
CA ASN A 41 10.61 -4.22 -11.15
C ASN A 41 9.23 -4.32 -11.81
N ALA A 42 8.13 -3.92 -11.15
CA ALA A 42 6.78 -4.06 -11.70
C ALA A 42 6.53 -3.17 -12.94
N TRP A 43 7.40 -2.20 -13.23
CA TRP A 43 7.36 -1.45 -14.50
C TRP A 43 7.45 -2.35 -15.74
N ARG A 44 8.00 -3.57 -15.59
CA ARG A 44 8.09 -4.58 -16.67
C ARG A 44 6.77 -5.33 -16.91
N VAL A 45 5.75 -5.09 -16.09
CA VAL A 45 4.44 -5.73 -16.24
C VAL A 45 3.65 -5.09 -17.38
N THR A 46 3.73 -3.77 -17.54
CA THR A 46 3.02 -3.00 -18.55
C THR A 46 3.80 -1.75 -18.94
N GLU A 47 3.63 -1.28 -20.16
CA GLU A 47 4.19 0.00 -20.63
C GLU A 47 3.33 1.21 -20.24
N HIS A 48 2.09 0.98 -19.79
CA HIS A 48 1.10 2.01 -19.48
C HIS A 48 1.22 2.60 -18.07
N TRP A 49 2.29 2.31 -17.33
CA TRP A 49 2.49 2.90 -16.01
C TRP A 49 2.76 4.41 -16.10
N THR A 50 2.35 5.12 -15.07
CA THR A 50 2.55 6.58 -14.95
C THR A 50 3.64 6.93 -13.95
N ASP A 51 3.77 6.17 -12.87
CA ASP A 51 4.70 6.45 -11.78
C ASP A 51 5.37 5.16 -11.32
N MET A 52 6.69 5.19 -11.18
CA MET A 52 7.47 4.08 -10.64
C MET A 52 8.04 4.48 -9.28
N VAL A 53 7.58 3.82 -8.23
CA VAL A 53 8.07 4.02 -6.85
C VAL A 53 9.15 2.99 -6.55
N TYR A 54 10.32 3.46 -6.10
CA TYR A 54 11.45 2.59 -5.79
C TYR A 54 12.29 3.16 -4.63
N PRO A 55 12.93 2.31 -3.78
CA PRO A 55 13.76 2.76 -2.67
C PRO A 55 15.15 3.21 -3.14
N TYR A 56 15.88 3.92 -2.29
CA TYR A 56 17.21 4.47 -2.57
C TYR A 56 18.26 3.40 -2.94
N ASP A 57 18.08 2.17 -2.46
CA ASP A 57 18.97 1.03 -2.70
C ASP A 57 18.53 0.16 -3.89
N PHE A 58 17.53 0.61 -4.65
CA PHE A 58 17.11 -0.09 -5.87
C PHE A 58 18.22 -0.03 -6.92
N PRO A 59 18.67 -1.18 -7.48
CA PRO A 59 19.75 -1.19 -8.43
C PRO A 59 19.48 -0.34 -9.67
N SER A 60 20.39 0.59 -9.98
CA SER A 60 20.22 1.54 -11.08
C SER A 60 20.15 0.89 -12.45
N ASP A 61 20.79 -0.27 -12.62
CA ASP A 61 20.74 -1.10 -13.82
C ASP A 61 19.39 -1.78 -14.07
N ARG A 62 18.49 -1.71 -13.08
CA ARG A 62 17.10 -2.22 -13.16
C ARG A 62 16.06 -1.13 -13.40
N LEU A 63 16.48 0.13 -13.42
CA LEU A 63 15.60 1.23 -13.81
C LEU A 63 15.30 1.16 -15.30
N PRO A 64 14.17 1.72 -15.79
CA PRO A 64 13.92 1.86 -17.22
C PRO A 64 14.98 2.77 -17.85
N GLU A 65 15.57 2.34 -18.97
CA GLU A 65 16.59 3.12 -19.70
C GLU A 65 16.04 4.44 -20.24
N LYS A 66 14.77 4.47 -20.58
CA LYS A 66 14.06 5.65 -21.12
C LYS A 66 12.66 5.72 -20.52
N LEU A 67 12.22 6.94 -20.27
CA LEU A 67 10.86 7.22 -19.83
C LEU A 67 10.03 7.69 -21.04
N ALA A 68 8.81 7.16 -21.16
CA ALA A 68 7.83 7.70 -22.08
C ALA A 68 7.24 9.02 -21.54
N THR A 69 6.60 9.78 -22.40
CA THR A 69 5.91 11.01 -22.00
C THR A 69 4.87 10.72 -20.92
N GLY A 70 4.95 11.42 -19.80
CA GLY A 70 4.03 11.26 -18.66
C GLY A 70 4.45 10.20 -17.64
N GLN A 71 5.55 9.47 -17.85
CA GLN A 71 6.12 8.56 -16.85
C GLN A 71 7.07 9.31 -15.91
N ARG A 72 7.00 9.00 -14.61
CA ARG A 72 7.82 9.62 -13.56
C ARG A 72 8.48 8.55 -12.69
N LEU A 73 9.68 8.86 -12.22
CA LEU A 73 10.37 8.09 -11.18
C LEU A 73 10.13 8.76 -9.82
N ILE A 74 9.74 7.98 -8.85
CA ILE A 74 9.35 8.43 -7.51
C ILE A 74 10.28 7.76 -6.50
N ASP A 75 11.22 8.51 -6.01
CA ASP A 75 12.22 8.11 -5.01
C ASP A 75 11.87 8.62 -3.60
N GLU A 76 12.79 8.48 -2.67
CA GLU A 76 12.62 8.87 -1.27
C GLU A 76 12.34 10.37 -1.09
N THR A 77 12.81 11.23 -1.99
CA THR A 77 12.55 12.68 -1.89
C THR A 77 11.07 13.00 -2.09
N HIS A 78 10.33 12.11 -2.74
CA HIS A 78 8.90 12.22 -3.00
C HIS A 78 8.06 11.47 -1.94
N PHE A 79 8.41 10.20 -1.64
CA PHE A 79 7.56 9.39 -0.77
C PHE A 79 7.82 9.59 0.73
N VAL A 80 9.02 10.01 1.18
CA VAL A 80 9.26 10.28 2.60
C VAL A 80 8.36 11.41 3.13
N PRO A 81 8.24 12.57 2.46
CA PRO A 81 7.30 13.60 2.89
C PRO A 81 5.83 13.13 2.88
N ALA A 82 5.45 12.27 1.92
CA ALA A 82 4.11 11.71 1.87
C ALA A 82 3.86 10.76 3.05
N GLN A 83 4.81 9.85 3.33
CA GLN A 83 4.75 8.94 4.46
C GLN A 83 4.66 9.70 5.79
N ASN A 84 5.47 10.75 5.94
CA ASN A 84 5.50 11.59 7.13
C ASN A 84 4.19 12.33 7.39
N HIS A 85 3.47 12.72 6.32
CA HIS A 85 2.13 13.30 6.45
C HIS A 85 1.15 12.36 7.16
N TYR A 86 1.37 11.04 7.03
CA TYR A 86 0.55 10.01 7.67
C TYR A 86 1.20 9.42 8.93
N GLY A 87 2.15 10.11 9.57
CA GLY A 87 2.76 9.69 10.84
C GLY A 87 4.07 8.91 10.72
N GLY A 88 4.59 8.72 9.49
CA GLY A 88 5.90 8.12 9.24
C GLY A 88 5.89 6.60 9.10
N PHE A 89 7.06 6.05 8.78
CA PHE A 89 7.23 4.64 8.40
C PHE A 89 6.95 3.64 9.51
N VAL A 90 7.24 3.99 10.77
CA VAL A 90 7.07 3.07 11.91
C VAL A 90 5.62 2.59 12.03
N TYR A 91 4.66 3.48 11.82
CA TYR A 91 3.24 3.16 11.89
C TYR A 91 2.68 2.69 10.55
N ALA A 92 3.18 3.23 9.45
CA ALA A 92 2.65 2.95 8.13
C ALA A 92 3.08 1.58 7.58
N GLY A 93 4.19 1.04 8.09
CA GLY A 93 4.80 -0.19 7.59
C GLY A 93 5.83 0.07 6.48
N GLY A 94 7.06 -0.44 6.69
CA GLY A 94 8.22 -0.22 5.81
C GLY A 94 8.25 -1.12 4.58
N THR A 95 7.11 -1.43 3.96
CA THR A 95 7.07 -2.13 2.67
C THR A 95 6.82 -1.14 1.55
N MET A 96 7.41 -1.39 0.38
CA MET A 96 7.17 -0.54 -0.78
C MET A 96 5.70 -0.53 -1.23
N ALA A 97 4.93 -1.57 -0.88
CA ALA A 97 3.48 -1.60 -1.14
C ALA A 97 2.76 -0.48 -0.38
N TYR A 98 3.03 -0.33 0.93
CA TYR A 98 2.43 0.76 1.72
C TYR A 98 3.06 2.11 1.38
N THR A 99 4.38 2.15 1.13
CA THR A 99 5.06 3.39 0.71
C THR A 99 4.42 3.97 -0.55
N ALA A 100 4.24 3.17 -1.58
CA ALA A 100 3.57 3.57 -2.82
C ALA A 100 2.10 3.96 -2.57
N ALA A 101 1.41 3.24 -1.68
CA ALA A 101 0.02 3.50 -1.35
C ALA A 101 -0.17 4.86 -0.66
N TYR A 102 0.60 5.16 0.38
CA TYR A 102 0.54 6.45 1.08
C TYR A 102 0.99 7.60 0.19
N TRP A 103 2.01 7.38 -0.65
CA TRP A 103 2.41 8.38 -1.64
C TRP A 103 1.28 8.68 -2.63
N ALA A 104 0.66 7.65 -3.21
CA ALA A 104 -0.43 7.82 -4.17
C ALA A 104 -1.67 8.47 -3.53
N LEU A 105 -2.01 8.09 -2.29
CA LEU A 105 -3.12 8.67 -1.54
C LEU A 105 -2.92 10.17 -1.31
N ARG A 106 -1.69 10.60 -0.98
CA ARG A 106 -1.36 12.00 -0.77
C ARG A 106 -1.27 12.79 -2.07
N GLU A 107 -0.56 12.26 -3.06
CA GLU A 107 -0.25 12.94 -4.32
C GLU A 107 -1.50 13.20 -5.14
N TYR A 108 -2.40 12.22 -5.18
CA TYR A 108 -3.52 12.23 -6.09
C TYR A 108 -4.87 12.47 -5.39
N ALA A 109 -4.98 12.26 -4.07
CA ALA A 109 -6.25 12.27 -3.33
C ALA A 109 -7.38 11.50 -4.08
N PRO A 110 -7.15 10.22 -4.49
CA PRO A 110 -8.02 9.50 -5.40
C PRO A 110 -9.31 9.03 -4.71
N ASP A 111 -10.33 8.73 -5.52
CA ASP A 111 -11.58 8.11 -5.04
C ASP A 111 -11.43 6.59 -4.85
N GLU A 112 -10.53 5.95 -5.62
CA GLU A 112 -10.30 4.50 -5.56
C GLU A 112 -8.82 4.15 -5.73
N ILE A 113 -8.29 3.29 -4.86
CA ILE A 113 -6.98 2.64 -5.02
C ILE A 113 -7.17 1.14 -5.10
N CYS A 114 -6.66 0.54 -6.16
CA CYS A 114 -6.66 -0.90 -6.40
C CYS A 114 -5.25 -1.48 -6.35
N PHE A 115 -5.09 -2.69 -5.83
CA PHE A 115 -3.80 -3.38 -5.70
C PHE A 115 -3.79 -4.69 -6.47
N ILE A 116 -2.66 -5.02 -7.09
CA ILE A 116 -2.30 -6.33 -7.63
C ILE A 116 -0.82 -6.59 -7.43
N GLY A 117 -0.43 -7.84 -7.16
CA GLY A 117 0.98 -8.17 -6.93
C GLY A 117 1.57 -7.65 -5.61
N CYS A 118 0.71 -7.23 -4.68
CA CYS A 118 1.07 -6.69 -3.36
C CYS A 118 0.60 -7.57 -2.20
N ASP A 119 0.36 -8.86 -2.43
CA ASP A 119 -0.27 -9.74 -1.45
C ASP A 119 0.60 -10.01 -0.21
N MET A 120 1.92 -9.83 -0.30
CA MET A 120 2.88 -10.06 0.78
C MET A 120 2.72 -11.45 1.43
N HIS A 121 2.27 -12.42 0.64
CA HIS A 121 2.17 -13.82 0.98
C HIS A 121 3.16 -14.59 0.12
N TYR A 122 4.13 -15.22 0.77
CA TYR A 122 5.23 -15.88 0.09
C TYR A 122 5.20 -17.37 0.43
N PRO A 123 5.03 -18.27 -0.57
CA PRO A 123 5.06 -19.70 -0.35
C PRO A 123 6.47 -20.16 0.02
N GLU A 124 6.58 -21.26 0.76
CA GLU A 124 7.87 -21.86 1.12
C GLU A 124 8.67 -22.32 -0.13
N THR A 125 7.96 -22.67 -1.19
CA THR A 125 8.53 -23.14 -2.46
C THR A 125 7.90 -22.41 -3.64
N GLY A 126 8.69 -22.10 -4.66
CA GLY A 126 8.23 -21.45 -5.88
C GLY A 126 8.64 -19.98 -5.99
N PRO A 127 8.13 -19.28 -7.00
CA PRO A 127 8.49 -17.89 -7.25
C PRO A 127 7.87 -16.97 -6.20
N THR A 128 8.69 -16.10 -5.62
CA THR A 128 8.25 -15.03 -4.69
C THR A 128 7.88 -13.75 -5.45
N HIS A 129 8.36 -13.63 -6.69
CA HIS A 129 8.13 -12.49 -7.56
C HIS A 129 7.76 -12.97 -8.97
N PHE A 130 7.12 -12.13 -9.78
CA PHE A 130 6.76 -12.49 -11.15
C PHE A 130 7.98 -12.76 -12.05
N TYR A 131 9.15 -12.32 -11.66
CA TYR A 131 10.42 -12.52 -12.38
C TYR A 131 11.33 -13.60 -11.75
N GLY A 132 10.87 -14.34 -10.77
CA GLY A 132 11.59 -15.45 -10.16
C GLY A 132 11.55 -15.47 -8.64
N THR A 133 12.51 -16.20 -8.06
CA THR A 133 12.67 -16.32 -6.60
C THR A 133 13.67 -15.28 -6.10
N GLY A 134 13.33 -14.58 -5.03
CA GLY A 134 14.19 -13.61 -4.35
C GLY A 134 13.87 -13.56 -2.86
N THR A 135 14.61 -12.77 -2.10
CA THR A 135 14.33 -12.52 -0.68
C THR A 135 13.27 -11.41 -0.57
N PRO A 136 12.06 -11.73 -0.09
CA PRO A 136 11.01 -10.71 0.04
C PRO A 136 11.26 -9.81 1.25
N ASP A 137 11.32 -8.51 1.03
CA ASP A 137 11.46 -7.48 2.07
C ASP A 137 10.47 -7.61 3.24
N PRO A 138 9.18 -7.92 3.02
CA PRO A 138 8.22 -8.05 4.12
C PRO A 138 8.52 -9.17 5.12
N LEU A 139 9.46 -10.07 4.82
CA LEU A 139 9.88 -11.14 5.73
C LEU A 139 11.11 -10.79 6.57
N ARG A 140 11.73 -9.61 6.36
CA ARG A 140 12.87 -9.19 7.18
C ARG A 140 12.41 -8.86 8.62
N GLU A 141 13.32 -9.01 9.56
CA GLU A 141 13.13 -8.48 10.91
C GLU A 141 13.17 -6.95 10.88
N ASP A 142 12.03 -6.32 11.18
CA ASP A 142 11.88 -4.88 11.12
C ASP A 142 10.75 -4.43 12.05
N ILE A 143 11.00 -3.38 12.81
CA ILE A 143 10.07 -2.85 13.79
C ILE A 143 8.76 -2.34 13.16
N SER A 144 8.82 -1.86 11.91
CA SER A 144 7.65 -1.38 11.17
C SER A 144 6.82 -2.51 10.54
N LEU A 145 7.32 -3.76 10.60
CA LEU A 145 6.68 -4.94 10.00
C LEU A 145 6.09 -5.90 11.04
N THR A 146 5.81 -5.43 12.25
CA THR A 146 5.24 -6.22 13.34
C THR A 146 3.87 -6.83 12.99
N SER A 147 3.11 -6.21 12.08
CA SER A 147 1.87 -6.75 11.52
C SER A 147 1.55 -6.11 10.17
N LEU A 148 1.70 -6.88 9.10
CA LEU A 148 1.31 -6.43 7.75
C LEU A 148 -0.20 -6.20 7.64
N GLU A 149 -1.00 -7.03 8.30
CA GLU A 149 -2.46 -6.87 8.36
C GLU A 149 -2.85 -5.61 9.15
N GLY A 150 -2.14 -5.32 10.24
CA GLY A 150 -2.34 -4.09 11.02
C GLY A 150 -2.04 -2.85 10.20
N SER A 151 -0.91 -2.83 9.48
CA SER A 151 -0.56 -1.74 8.54
C SER A 151 -1.58 -1.62 7.40
N SER A 152 -2.09 -2.75 6.90
CA SER A 152 -3.16 -2.78 5.90
C SER A 152 -4.46 -2.14 6.45
N ALA A 153 -4.85 -2.49 7.69
CA ALA A 153 -6.01 -1.90 8.36
C ALA A 153 -5.85 -0.39 8.55
N ARG A 154 -4.68 0.04 8.99
CA ARG A 154 -4.37 1.45 9.16
C ARG A 154 -4.51 2.22 7.84
N PHE A 155 -3.91 1.71 6.76
CA PHE A 155 -4.04 2.35 5.45
C PHE A 155 -5.50 2.44 5.00
N LEU A 156 -6.27 1.35 5.13
CA LEU A 156 -7.69 1.31 4.79
C LEU A 156 -8.50 2.38 5.55
N CYS A 157 -8.26 2.51 6.86
CA CYS A 157 -8.93 3.51 7.70
C CYS A 157 -8.56 4.95 7.28
N LEU A 158 -7.29 5.22 6.99
CA LEU A 158 -6.84 6.55 6.60
C LEU A 158 -7.30 6.93 5.18
N ALA A 159 -7.33 5.97 4.25
CA ALA A 159 -7.92 6.17 2.93
C ALA A 159 -9.43 6.50 3.04
N ALA A 160 -10.17 5.76 3.85
CA ALA A 160 -11.59 6.02 4.08
C ALA A 160 -11.87 7.41 4.69
N ARG A 161 -10.98 7.93 5.55
CA ARG A 161 -11.08 9.32 6.06
C ARG A 161 -10.95 10.37 4.96
N GLN A 162 -10.31 10.04 3.84
CA GLN A 162 -10.18 10.90 2.66
C GLN A 162 -11.22 10.56 1.58
N ASN A 163 -12.25 9.78 1.91
CA ASN A 163 -13.27 9.28 0.98
C ASN A 163 -12.72 8.39 -0.14
N CYS A 164 -11.54 7.82 0.04
CA CYS A 164 -10.93 6.88 -0.90
C CYS A 164 -11.29 5.45 -0.52
N VAL A 165 -11.85 4.70 -1.47
CA VAL A 165 -12.09 3.25 -1.32
C VAL A 165 -10.87 2.46 -1.78
N VAL A 166 -10.59 1.35 -1.11
CA VAL A 166 -9.39 0.54 -1.38
C VAL A 166 -9.80 -0.89 -1.68
N PHE A 167 -9.21 -1.48 -2.73
CA PHE A 167 -9.50 -2.86 -3.14
C PHE A 167 -8.24 -3.66 -3.42
N ASN A 168 -8.30 -4.95 -3.12
CA ASN A 168 -7.34 -5.92 -3.62
C ASN A 168 -7.95 -6.66 -4.82
N LEU A 169 -7.31 -6.59 -5.99
CA LEU A 169 -7.76 -7.24 -7.23
C LEU A 169 -7.21 -8.67 -7.37
N SER A 170 -6.36 -9.10 -6.45
CA SER A 170 -5.82 -10.45 -6.40
C SER A 170 -6.87 -11.46 -5.94
N ASN A 171 -6.81 -12.68 -6.48
CA ASN A 171 -7.54 -13.84 -5.98
C ASN A 171 -6.66 -14.77 -5.11
N SER A 172 -5.37 -14.46 -4.96
CA SER A 172 -4.41 -15.23 -4.17
C SER A 172 -4.56 -14.96 -2.66
N PRO A 173 -4.03 -15.83 -1.79
CA PRO A 173 -3.87 -15.52 -0.38
C PRO A 173 -3.12 -14.19 -0.20
N SER A 174 -3.56 -13.37 0.75
CA SER A 174 -3.03 -12.01 0.91
C SER A 174 -3.02 -11.58 2.36
N ARG A 175 -2.00 -10.79 2.72
CA ARG A 175 -1.89 -10.07 4.00
C ARG A 175 -2.60 -8.70 3.96
N LEU A 176 -3.05 -8.26 2.76
CA LEU A 176 -3.92 -7.11 2.61
C LEU A 176 -5.35 -7.49 3.02
N ILE A 177 -5.90 -6.79 4.01
CA ILE A 177 -7.29 -7.00 4.48
C ILE A 177 -8.33 -6.27 3.63
N PHE A 178 -7.91 -5.65 2.53
CA PHE A 178 -8.78 -4.88 1.66
C PHE A 178 -9.88 -5.74 1.05
N PRO A 179 -11.11 -5.22 0.88
CA PRO A 179 -12.17 -5.92 0.16
C PRO A 179 -11.71 -6.31 -1.24
N ARG A 180 -12.18 -7.48 -1.68
CA ARG A 180 -11.85 -8.00 -3.00
C ARG A 180 -12.75 -7.40 -4.07
N LYS A 181 -12.16 -7.12 -5.23
CA LYS A 181 -12.87 -6.65 -6.42
C LYS A 181 -12.29 -7.31 -7.66
N SER A 182 -13.14 -7.77 -8.56
CA SER A 182 -12.66 -8.21 -9.87
C SER A 182 -12.27 -6.99 -10.72
N PRO A 183 -11.15 -7.03 -11.46
CA PRO A 183 -10.77 -5.94 -12.37
C PRO A 183 -11.78 -5.72 -13.49
N HIS A 184 -12.65 -6.69 -13.76
CA HIS A 184 -13.67 -6.64 -14.81
C HIS A 184 -15.04 -6.20 -14.31
N LYS A 185 -15.25 -6.03 -13.00
CA LYS A 185 -16.53 -5.67 -12.39
C LYS A 185 -16.49 -4.28 -11.77
N SER A 186 -17.61 -3.58 -11.83
CA SER A 186 -17.77 -2.26 -11.20
C SER A 186 -17.96 -2.35 -9.69
N HIS A 187 -18.51 -3.47 -9.19
CA HIS A 187 -18.84 -3.65 -7.78
C HIS A 187 -17.84 -4.58 -7.08
N PRO A 188 -17.59 -4.39 -5.79
CA PRO A 188 -16.74 -5.27 -5.00
C PRO A 188 -17.34 -6.70 -4.93
N SER A 189 -16.47 -7.68 -4.78
CA SER A 189 -16.84 -9.09 -4.60
C SER A 189 -17.12 -9.44 -3.14
N THR A 190 -16.69 -8.58 -2.23
CA THR A 190 -16.92 -8.69 -0.78
C THR A 190 -17.52 -7.39 -0.26
N PRO A 191 -18.26 -7.41 0.86
CA PRO A 191 -18.78 -6.20 1.48
C PRO A 191 -17.66 -5.19 1.79
N LEU A 192 -17.97 -3.90 1.74
CA LEU A 192 -17.06 -2.87 2.21
C LEU A 192 -16.96 -2.93 3.74
N PRO A 193 -15.78 -2.75 4.31
CA PRO A 193 -15.60 -2.76 5.74
C PRO A 193 -16.33 -1.58 6.40
N VAL A 194 -16.79 -1.81 7.61
CA VAL A 194 -17.32 -0.75 8.47
C VAL A 194 -16.16 -0.18 9.27
N ILE A 195 -15.89 1.10 9.07
CA ILE A 195 -14.82 1.81 9.79
C ILE A 195 -15.37 2.39 11.10
N ASP A 196 -14.80 1.97 12.22
CA ASP A 196 -15.06 2.56 13.54
C ASP A 196 -14.25 3.85 13.68
N THR A 197 -14.88 4.97 13.37
CA THR A 197 -14.21 6.30 13.39
C THR A 197 -13.69 6.70 14.76
N LYS A 198 -14.37 6.28 15.85
CA LYS A 198 -13.92 6.54 17.21
C LYS A 198 -12.64 5.77 17.53
N MET A 199 -12.58 4.51 17.13
CA MET A 199 -11.39 3.67 17.33
C MET A 199 -10.21 4.15 16.45
N VAL A 200 -10.49 4.64 15.23
CA VAL A 200 -9.48 5.29 14.38
C VAL A 200 -8.86 6.48 15.09
N GLU A 201 -9.68 7.34 15.70
CA GLU A 201 -9.18 8.50 16.45
C GLU A 201 -8.34 8.08 17.65
N ASP A 202 -8.75 7.05 18.39
CA ASP A 202 -8.02 6.48 19.52
C ASP A 202 -6.65 5.90 19.09
N CYS A 203 -6.59 5.28 17.92
CA CYS A 203 -5.34 4.80 17.33
C CYS A 203 -4.40 5.97 17.01
N LEU A 204 -4.90 7.02 16.36
CA LEU A 204 -4.10 8.20 16.01
C LEU A 204 -3.60 8.94 17.25
N GLN A 205 -4.40 9.06 18.30
CA GLN A 205 -3.98 9.63 19.58
C GLN A 205 -2.89 8.75 20.23
N THR A 206 -3.00 7.42 20.11
CA THR A 206 -1.96 6.51 20.58
C THR A 206 -0.66 6.70 19.81
N GLU A 207 -0.68 6.80 18.48
CA GLU A 207 0.50 7.10 17.65
C GLU A 207 1.16 8.43 18.06
N HIS A 208 0.34 9.46 18.22
CA HIS A 208 0.83 10.77 18.68
C HIS A 208 1.51 10.70 20.05
N ARG A 209 0.91 9.97 21.01
CA ARG A 209 1.49 9.78 22.36
C ARG A 209 2.80 8.99 22.33
N LEU A 210 2.90 7.97 21.49
CA LEU A 210 4.11 7.17 21.33
C LEU A 210 5.23 7.96 20.67
N GLY A 211 4.91 8.84 19.72
CA GLY A 211 5.86 9.74 19.09
C GLY A 211 6.92 9.04 18.23
N TYR A 212 6.67 7.83 17.71
CA TYR A 212 7.64 7.07 16.93
C TYR A 212 7.73 7.62 15.51
N PHE A 213 8.33 8.79 15.39
CA PHE A 213 8.44 9.53 14.14
C PHE A 213 9.90 9.85 13.82
N VAL A 214 10.32 9.55 12.59
CA VAL A 214 11.66 9.81 12.06
C VAL A 214 11.54 10.60 10.76
N ALA A 215 11.88 11.88 10.82
CA ALA A 215 11.61 12.84 9.74
C ALA A 215 12.30 12.53 8.41
N ASP A 216 13.50 11.97 8.42
CA ASP A 216 14.24 11.58 7.23
C ASP A 216 13.89 10.18 6.70
N GLY A 217 12.95 9.51 7.37
CA GLY A 217 12.47 8.18 7.01
C GLY A 217 13.39 7.02 7.42
N ARG A 218 14.59 7.28 7.94
CA ARG A 218 15.59 6.26 8.31
C ARG A 218 15.35 5.66 9.69
N TYR A 219 14.11 5.22 9.94
CA TYR A 219 13.64 4.71 11.24
C TYR A 219 14.46 3.50 11.76
N TRP A 220 15.11 2.75 10.88
CA TRP A 220 15.98 1.63 11.28
C TRP A 220 17.21 2.06 12.08
N LEU A 221 17.64 3.33 11.97
CA LEU A 221 18.71 3.88 12.79
C LEU A 221 18.28 4.19 14.24
N ALA A 222 16.99 4.19 14.49
CA ALA A 222 16.39 4.46 15.81
C ALA A 222 15.49 3.29 16.27
N ALA A 223 15.64 2.10 15.69
CA ALA A 223 14.73 0.99 15.92
C ALA A 223 14.69 0.50 17.38
N ASP A 224 15.78 0.64 18.12
CA ASP A 224 15.91 0.32 19.54
C ASP A 224 15.12 1.28 20.46
N GLN A 225 14.70 2.44 19.95
CA GLN A 225 13.88 3.42 20.68
C GLN A 225 12.38 3.09 20.62
N PHE A 226 11.98 2.12 19.80
CA PHE A 226 10.57 1.79 19.57
C PHE A 226 10.17 0.51 20.30
N ASN A 227 9.09 0.58 21.05
CA ASN A 227 8.58 -0.57 21.80
C ASN A 227 7.71 -1.45 20.90
N LYS A 228 8.23 -2.65 20.58
CA LYS A 228 7.55 -3.64 19.73
C LYS A 228 6.18 -4.03 20.28
N SER A 229 6.05 -4.22 21.61
CA SER A 229 4.78 -4.62 22.23
C SER A 229 3.69 -3.56 22.08
N GLU A 230 4.06 -2.27 22.18
CA GLU A 230 3.12 -1.16 21.96
C GLU A 230 2.65 -1.11 20.50
N LEU A 231 3.56 -1.34 19.54
CA LEU A 231 3.20 -1.42 18.12
C LEU A 231 2.29 -2.62 17.82
N GLU A 232 2.54 -3.77 18.43
CA GLU A 232 1.68 -4.94 18.29
C GLU A 232 0.27 -4.69 18.84
N GLN A 233 0.16 -4.02 20.00
CA GLN A 233 -1.13 -3.62 20.56
C GLN A 233 -1.86 -2.60 19.69
N LEU A 234 -1.14 -1.61 19.17
CA LEU A 234 -1.68 -0.61 18.25
C LEU A 234 -2.18 -1.26 16.96
N ASN A 235 -1.41 -2.19 16.38
CA ASN A 235 -1.81 -2.94 15.18
C ASN A 235 -3.10 -3.74 15.40
N LYS A 236 -3.29 -4.35 16.59
CA LYS A 236 -4.55 -5.03 16.95
C LYS A 236 -5.72 -4.04 17.01
N LYS A 237 -5.50 -2.82 17.53
CA LYS A 237 -6.54 -1.77 17.53
C LYS A 237 -6.89 -1.33 16.11
N TRP A 238 -5.92 -1.15 15.21
CA TRP A 238 -6.17 -0.83 13.81
C TRP A 238 -7.01 -1.91 13.10
N LEU A 239 -6.71 -3.20 13.34
CA LEU A 239 -7.52 -4.31 12.83
C LEU A 239 -8.96 -4.28 13.35
N MET A 240 -9.14 -3.89 14.61
CA MET A 240 -10.49 -3.75 15.19
C MET A 240 -11.24 -2.56 14.61
N ALA A 241 -10.53 -1.47 14.27
CA ALA A 241 -11.12 -0.28 13.66
C ALA A 241 -11.61 -0.51 12.22
N ALA A 242 -11.01 -1.46 11.50
CA ALA A 242 -11.32 -1.82 10.11
C ALA A 242 -12.12 -3.14 10.03
N ARG A 243 -13.16 -3.30 10.81
CA ARG A 243 -13.96 -4.56 10.86
C ARG A 243 -14.60 -4.86 9.51
N GLN A 244 -14.42 -6.10 9.07
CA GLN A 244 -15.26 -6.64 7.99
C GLN A 244 -16.70 -6.78 8.51
N ALA A 245 -17.67 -6.40 7.67
CA ALA A 245 -19.08 -6.50 7.96
C ALA A 245 -19.54 -7.98 7.98
#